data_91ab155e442199aa357e858b1e1f4059
#
_entry.id   91ab155e442199aa357e858b1e1f4059
#
_cell.length_a   1.000
_cell.length_b   1.000
_cell.length_c   1.000
_cell.angle_alpha   90.00
_cell.angle_beta   90.00
_cell.angle_gamma   90.00
#
_symmetry.space_group_name_H-M   'P 1'
#
loop_
_entity.id
_entity.type
_entity.pdbx_description
1 polymer ?
#
loop_
_entity_poly.entity_id
_entity_poly.type
_entity_poly.pdbx_seq_one_letter_code
_entity_poly.pdbx_strand_id
1 'polypeptide(L)'
;MIKLTVLLMLTFSSHFLFAQEPNTTHALQITVNNIENIKGKLQVCITDKKEGFLKQCEYAKAVAVTNNTISLEIANIKTGIYSISLFHDENNNGVLDT
;
A
#
# COMPACT_ATOMS: atom_id res chain seq x y z
N MET A 1 -46.92 16.39 8.45
CA MET A 1 -46.49 16.02 7.13
C MET A 1 -45.11 16.35 6.86
N ILE A 2 -44.79 17.59 6.79
CA ILE A 2 -43.43 18.01 6.50
C ILE A 2 -42.44 17.51 7.50
N LYS A 3 -42.84 17.35 8.69
CA LYS A 3 -41.94 16.92 9.74
C LYS A 3 -41.35 15.57 9.52
N LEU A 4 -42.05 14.72 8.85
CA LEU A 4 -41.60 13.39 8.59
C LEU A 4 -40.33 13.37 7.74
N THR A 5 -40.28 14.30 6.84
CA THR A 5 -39.15 14.34 5.95
C THR A 5 -37.86 14.65 6.68
N VAL A 6 -37.95 15.53 7.62
CA VAL A 6 -36.79 15.94 8.37
C VAL A 6 -36.24 14.80 9.19
N LEU A 7 -37.11 14.05 9.77
CA LEU A 7 -36.69 12.97 10.59
C LEU A 7 -35.89 11.95 9.82
N LEU A 8 -36.28 11.75 8.60
CA LEU A 8 -35.60 10.80 7.78
C LEU A 8 -34.14 11.15 7.55
N MET A 9 -33.87 12.40 7.42
CA MET A 9 -32.50 12.82 7.14
C MET A 9 -31.57 12.57 8.29
N LEU A 10 -32.06 12.72 9.47
CA LEU A 10 -31.19 12.50 10.63
C LEU A 10 -30.76 11.06 10.75
N THR A 11 -31.63 10.16 10.47
CA THR A 11 -31.31 8.76 10.55
C THR A 11 -30.22 8.40 9.57
N PHE A 12 -30.31 9.00 8.44
CA PHE A 12 -29.40 8.70 7.38
C PHE A 12 -27.96 9.06 7.69
N SER A 13 -27.75 10.20 8.30
CA SER A 13 -26.39 10.67 8.52
C SER A 13 -25.63 9.81 9.51
N SER A 14 -26.28 9.13 10.39
CA SER A 14 -25.57 8.34 11.37
C SER A 14 -24.90 7.10 10.77
N HIS A 15 -25.30 6.72 9.60
CA HIS A 15 -24.71 5.53 8.98
C HIS A 15 -23.26 5.69 8.61
N PHE A 16 -22.80 6.88 8.39
CA PHE A 16 -21.44 7.09 7.96
C PHE A 16 -20.41 6.69 9.00
N LEU A 17 -20.81 6.73 10.24
CA LEU A 17 -19.88 6.42 11.30
C LEU A 17 -19.47 4.96 11.30
N PHE A 18 -20.28 4.12 10.75
CA PHE A 18 -20.00 2.70 10.77
C PHE A 18 -19.03 2.26 9.71
N ALA A 19 -18.68 3.13 8.81
CA ALA A 19 -17.72 2.79 7.77
C ALA A 19 -16.30 2.70 8.29
N GLN A 20 -16.07 3.16 9.49
CA GLN A 20 -14.72 3.23 10.04
C GLN A 20 -14.46 2.07 10.97
N GLU A 21 -14.14 0.95 10.41
CA GLU A 21 -13.86 -0.23 11.22
C GLU A 21 -12.36 -0.42 11.37
N PRO A 22 -11.90 -0.84 12.54
CA PRO A 22 -10.47 -1.02 12.77
C PRO A 22 -9.83 -2.12 11.96
N ASN A 23 -10.62 -3.04 11.43
CA ASN A 23 -10.10 -4.15 10.64
C ASN A 23 -10.15 -3.91 9.15
N THR A 24 -10.35 -2.65 8.75
CA THR A 24 -10.40 -2.33 7.34
C THR A 24 -9.03 -2.54 6.69
N THR A 25 -9.03 -3.14 5.51
CA THR A 25 -7.82 -3.29 4.74
C THR A 25 -7.86 -2.41 3.51
N HIS A 26 -6.70 -2.12 2.97
CA HIS A 26 -6.55 -1.21 1.85
C HIS A 26 -5.58 -1.79 0.84
N ALA A 27 -5.66 -1.30 -0.38
CA ALA A 27 -4.69 -1.63 -1.41
C ALA A 27 -3.77 -0.43 -1.61
N LEU A 28 -2.48 -0.71 -1.73
CA LEU A 28 -1.48 0.31 -1.99
C LEU A 28 -0.99 0.14 -3.41
N GLN A 29 -1.03 1.22 -4.18
CA GLN A 29 -0.50 1.21 -5.54
C GLN A 29 0.76 2.03 -5.59
N ILE A 30 1.79 1.46 -6.19
CA ILE A 30 3.09 2.12 -6.33
C ILE A 30 3.45 2.12 -7.80
N THR A 31 3.82 3.29 -8.29
CA THR A 31 4.29 3.43 -9.67
C THR A 31 5.70 4.00 -9.65
N VAL A 32 6.62 3.31 -10.31
CA VAL A 32 8.02 3.71 -10.38
C VAL A 32 8.33 4.08 -11.82
N ASN A 33 8.79 5.31 -12.01
CA ASN A 33 9.10 5.84 -13.34
C ASN A 33 10.60 5.96 -13.55
N ASN A 34 10.99 6.10 -14.78
CA ASN A 34 12.37 6.43 -15.16
C ASN A 34 13.39 5.39 -14.69
N ILE A 35 13.02 4.14 -14.81
CA ILE A 35 13.94 3.04 -14.53
C ILE A 35 14.89 2.95 -15.71
N GLU A 36 16.18 3.09 -15.44
CA GLU A 36 17.17 3.14 -16.52
C GLU A 36 17.56 1.76 -17.03
N ASN A 37 17.75 0.83 -16.13
CA ASN A 37 18.20 -0.52 -16.50
C ASN A 37 17.03 -1.48 -16.42
N ILE A 38 16.61 -2.00 -17.55
CA ILE A 38 15.44 -2.88 -17.63
C ILE A 38 15.92 -4.30 -17.38
N LYS A 39 16.13 -4.62 -16.12
CA LYS A 39 16.54 -5.95 -15.71
C LYS A 39 16.30 -6.10 -14.21
N GLY A 40 16.37 -7.34 -13.73
CA GLY A 40 16.18 -7.60 -12.32
C GLY A 40 14.77 -7.38 -11.88
N LYS A 41 14.59 -6.94 -10.66
CA LYS A 41 13.26 -6.74 -10.10
C LYS A 41 13.26 -5.59 -9.09
N LEU A 42 12.07 -5.09 -8.81
CA LEU A 42 11.85 -4.13 -7.76
C LEU A 42 11.47 -4.89 -6.50
N GLN A 43 12.10 -4.55 -5.39
CA GLN A 43 11.81 -5.13 -4.10
C GLN A 43 11.12 -4.09 -3.24
N VAL A 44 9.96 -4.43 -2.68
CA VAL A 44 9.18 -3.52 -1.85
C VAL A 44 9.03 -4.14 -0.47
N CYS A 45 9.28 -3.35 0.55
CA CYS A 45 9.15 -3.76 1.94
C CYS A 45 8.31 -2.73 2.67
N ILE A 46 7.25 -3.18 3.33
CA ILE A 46 6.38 -2.33 4.12
C ILE A 46 6.42 -2.82 5.54
N THR A 47 6.75 -1.96 6.47
CA THR A 47 6.86 -2.35 7.86
C THR A 47 6.25 -1.27 8.76
N ASP A 48 5.64 -1.71 9.84
CA ASP A 48 5.14 -0.82 10.87
C ASP A 48 6.16 -0.61 11.99
N LYS A 49 7.34 -1.22 11.88
CA LYS A 49 8.35 -1.16 12.92
C LYS A 49 9.57 -0.39 12.45
N LYS A 50 10.02 0.50 13.31
CA LYS A 50 11.16 1.34 13.01
C LYS A 50 12.42 0.52 12.70
N GLU A 51 12.60 -0.57 13.43
CA GLU A 51 13.80 -1.38 13.30
C GLU A 51 13.70 -2.45 12.23
N GLY A 52 12.54 -2.56 11.61
CA GLY A 52 12.32 -3.58 10.60
C GLY A 52 12.66 -3.17 9.20
N PHE A 53 13.23 -1.99 9.02
CA PHE A 53 13.49 -1.44 7.69
C PHE A 53 14.36 -2.41 6.88
N LEU A 54 13.80 -2.89 5.76
CA LEU A 54 14.43 -3.85 4.85
C LEU A 54 14.74 -5.21 5.46
N LYS A 55 14.45 -5.41 6.74
CA LYS A 55 14.73 -6.69 7.41
C LYS A 55 13.49 -7.44 7.80
N GLN A 56 12.52 -6.72 8.33
CA GLN A 56 11.26 -7.33 8.76
C GLN A 56 10.12 -6.64 8.06
N CYS A 57 9.62 -7.25 7.02
CA CYS A 57 8.56 -6.66 6.23
C CYS A 57 7.23 -7.27 6.63
N GLU A 58 6.30 -6.41 7.02
CA GLU A 58 4.94 -6.83 7.27
C GLU A 58 4.32 -7.29 5.97
N TYR A 59 4.60 -6.54 4.91
CA TYR A 59 4.18 -6.89 3.57
C TYR A 59 5.38 -6.71 2.65
N ALA A 60 5.56 -7.63 1.73
CA ALA A 60 6.69 -7.58 0.82
C ALA A 60 6.24 -8.01 -0.57
N LYS A 61 6.86 -7.44 -1.58
CA LYS A 61 6.55 -7.81 -2.95
C LYS A 61 7.77 -7.59 -3.83
N ALA A 62 7.98 -8.50 -4.77
CA ALA A 62 9.02 -8.37 -5.77
C ALA A 62 8.37 -8.45 -7.14
N VAL A 63 8.75 -7.53 -8.02
CA VAL A 63 8.15 -7.44 -9.35
C VAL A 63 9.26 -7.32 -10.38
N ALA A 64 9.19 -8.13 -11.43
CA ALA A 64 10.19 -8.09 -12.49
C ALA A 64 10.15 -6.75 -13.20
N VAL A 65 11.34 -6.22 -13.51
CA VAL A 65 11.46 -4.97 -14.24
C VAL A 65 11.46 -5.29 -15.73
N THR A 66 10.33 -5.04 -16.38
CA THR A 66 10.16 -5.33 -17.79
C THR A 66 9.99 -4.08 -18.63
N ASN A 67 9.97 -2.92 -18.00
CA ASN A 67 9.75 -1.66 -18.68
C ASN A 67 10.34 -0.55 -17.82
N ASN A 68 10.49 0.65 -18.38
CA ASN A 68 11.02 1.78 -17.62
C ASN A 68 9.99 2.37 -16.64
N THR A 69 8.77 1.93 -16.72
CA THR A 69 7.72 2.29 -15.76
C THR A 69 7.08 1.02 -15.27
N ILE A 70 7.04 0.84 -13.96
CA ILE A 70 6.45 -0.34 -13.34
C ILE A 70 5.40 0.12 -12.35
N SER A 71 4.22 -0.48 -12.45
CA SER A 71 3.14 -0.27 -11.48
C SER A 71 2.87 -1.58 -10.77
N LEU A 72 2.72 -1.51 -9.46
CA LEU A 72 2.41 -2.69 -8.69
C LEU A 72 1.39 -2.35 -7.61
N GLU A 73 0.73 -3.37 -7.12
CA GLU A 73 -0.30 -3.21 -6.10
C GLU A 73 -0.05 -4.22 -5.00
N ILE A 74 -0.17 -3.77 -3.76
CA ILE A 74 -0.13 -4.64 -2.59
C ILE A 74 -1.47 -4.52 -1.91
N ALA A 75 -2.22 -5.61 -1.89
CA ALA A 75 -3.57 -5.62 -1.38
C ALA A 75 -3.61 -6.07 0.07
N ASN A 76 -4.75 -5.81 0.70
CA ASN A 76 -5.05 -6.31 2.04
C ASN A 76 -4.11 -5.81 3.12
N ILE A 77 -3.70 -4.55 3.01
CA ILE A 77 -2.89 -3.92 4.03
C ILE A 77 -3.81 -3.39 5.11
N LYS A 78 -3.59 -3.79 6.35
CA LYS A 78 -4.40 -3.32 7.47
C LYS A 78 -4.15 -1.84 7.71
N THR A 79 -5.19 -1.17 8.16
CA THR A 79 -5.07 0.25 8.50
C THR A 79 -3.97 0.44 9.54
N GLY A 80 -3.11 1.42 9.31
CA GLY A 80 -2.00 1.66 10.22
C GLY A 80 -1.03 2.66 9.66
N ILE A 81 0.09 2.82 10.35
CA ILE A 81 1.17 3.70 9.93
C ILE A 81 2.36 2.84 9.58
N TYR A 82 2.88 3.03 8.38
CA TYR A 82 3.93 2.18 7.84
C TYR A 82 5.05 2.98 7.22
N SER A 83 6.22 2.36 7.18
CA SER A 83 7.33 2.84 6.37
C SER A 83 7.42 1.97 5.14
N ILE A 84 7.67 2.59 4.01
CA ILE A 84 7.78 1.88 2.74
C ILE A 84 9.18 2.08 2.21
N SER A 85 9.85 0.98 1.89
CA SER A 85 11.15 1.04 1.25
C SER A 85 11.08 0.25 -0.05
N LEU A 86 11.84 0.72 -1.03
CA LEU A 86 11.82 0.12 -2.35
C LEU A 86 13.22 0.25 -2.94
N PHE A 87 13.70 -0.81 -3.57
CA PHE A 87 14.96 -0.72 -4.27
C PHE A 87 14.93 -1.58 -5.53
N HIS A 88 15.81 -1.24 -6.46
CA HIS A 88 15.93 -1.94 -7.72
C HIS A 88 17.05 -2.97 -7.60
N ASP A 89 16.66 -4.23 -7.54
CA ASP A 89 17.58 -5.36 -7.41
C ASP A 89 17.97 -5.82 -8.82
N GLU A 90 18.99 -5.18 -9.38
CA GLU A 90 19.33 -5.39 -10.79
C GLU A 90 19.90 -6.77 -11.06
N ASN A 91 20.59 -7.36 -10.10
CA ASN A 91 21.22 -8.66 -10.28
C ASN A 91 20.42 -9.80 -9.66
N ASN A 92 19.23 -9.54 -9.17
CA ASN A 92 18.34 -10.56 -8.61
C ASN A 92 18.91 -11.31 -7.43
N ASN A 93 19.76 -10.68 -6.63
CA ASN A 93 20.35 -11.37 -5.49
C ASN A 93 19.56 -11.19 -4.20
N GLY A 94 18.49 -10.39 -4.23
CA GLY A 94 17.63 -10.21 -3.07
C GLY A 94 18.13 -9.23 -2.04
N VAL A 95 19.28 -8.62 -2.25
CA VAL A 95 19.85 -7.67 -1.29
C VAL A 95 20.11 -6.34 -1.95
N LEU A 96 20.07 -5.31 -1.13
CA LEU A 96 20.36 -3.97 -1.60
C LEU A 96 21.89 -3.82 -1.73
N ASP A 97 22.32 -3.53 -2.94
CA ASP A 97 23.74 -3.30 -3.22
C ASP A 97 24.04 -1.82 -3.06
N THR A 98 25.04 -1.51 -2.31
CA THR A 98 25.42 -0.12 -2.07
C THR A 98 26.81 0.17 -2.61
#